data_421b86e751af2ce16eebcf1c9f400b8e
#
_entry.id   421b86e751af2ce16eebcf1c9f400b8e
#
_cell.length_a   1.000
_cell.length_b   1.000
_cell.length_c   1.000
_cell.angle_alpha   90.00
_cell.angle_beta   90.00
_cell.angle_gamma   90.00
#
_symmetry.space_group_name_H-M   'P 1'
#
loop_
_entity.id
_entity.type
_entity.pdbx_description
1 polymer ?
#
loop_
_entity_poly.entity_id
_entity_poly.type
_entity_poly.pdbx_seq_one_letter_code
_entity_poly.pdbx_strand_id
1 'polypeptide(L)'
;MAIIDDELDIVNLFREALHNIKGVSIFTFTDATVAFEHFRFNNSAYVLVISDLRMPHINGLDLVYEVKKINPSVRTLLMTAFEVNDDLFQQYIKNRVINGFLQKPIKLGQLHTEVIKQIDIFKRKSRTK
;
A
#
# COMPACT_ATOMS: atom_id res chain seq x y z
N MET A 1 -4.80 -2.17 -7.51
CA MET A 1 -4.08 -1.99 -6.25
C MET A 1 -3.75 -3.33 -5.63
N ALA A 2 -2.72 -3.37 -4.82
CA ALA A 2 -2.32 -4.58 -4.11
C ALA A 2 -2.46 -4.39 -2.61
N ILE A 3 -2.88 -5.45 -1.93
CA ILE A 3 -2.94 -5.55 -0.47
C ILE A 3 -2.06 -6.73 -0.07
N ILE A 4 -1.06 -6.48 0.77
CA ILE A 4 -0.06 -7.48 1.13
C ILE A 4 0.04 -7.59 2.65
N ASP A 5 -0.27 -8.77 3.17
CA ASP A 5 -0.17 -9.09 4.60
C ASP A 5 -0.03 -10.61 4.70
N ASP A 6 0.88 -11.10 5.53
CA ASP A 6 1.10 -12.54 5.67
C ASP A 6 -0.07 -13.28 6.34
N GLU A 7 -1.04 -12.54 6.89
CA GLU A 7 -2.27 -13.10 7.46
C GLU A 7 -3.39 -13.11 6.41
N LEU A 8 -3.78 -14.30 5.95
CA LEU A 8 -4.82 -14.45 4.92
C LEU A 8 -6.14 -13.80 5.32
N ASP A 9 -6.53 -13.91 6.60
CA ASP A 9 -7.79 -13.34 7.08
C ASP A 9 -7.81 -11.82 6.92
N ILE A 10 -6.66 -11.16 7.11
CA ILE A 10 -6.55 -9.71 6.97
C ILE A 10 -6.72 -9.28 5.51
N VAL A 11 -6.03 -9.94 4.57
CA VAL A 11 -6.15 -9.57 3.16
C VAL A 11 -7.56 -9.81 2.64
N ASN A 12 -8.21 -10.87 3.08
CA ASN A 12 -9.60 -11.16 2.69
C ASN A 12 -10.58 -10.14 3.27
N LEU A 13 -10.38 -9.76 4.53
CA LEU A 13 -11.22 -8.75 5.18
C LEU A 13 -11.10 -7.40 4.46
N PHE A 14 -9.88 -7.00 4.13
CA PHE A 14 -9.63 -5.72 3.46
C PHE A 14 -10.17 -5.74 2.03
N ARG A 15 -10.03 -6.85 1.32
CA ARG A 15 -10.63 -7.02 -0.01
C ARG A 15 -12.13 -6.77 0.04
N GLU A 16 -12.82 -7.39 1.00
CA GLU A 16 -14.26 -7.19 1.19
C GLU A 16 -14.61 -5.74 1.48
N ALA A 17 -13.82 -5.09 2.35
CA ALA A 17 -14.06 -3.70 2.72
C ALA A 17 -13.88 -2.72 1.55
N LEU A 18 -13.07 -3.09 0.57
CA LEU A 18 -12.68 -2.20 -0.53
C LEU A 18 -13.27 -2.60 -1.88
N HIS A 19 -14.00 -3.71 -1.97
CA HIS A 19 -14.43 -4.28 -3.25
C HIS A 19 -15.38 -3.36 -4.03
N ASN A 20 -16.08 -2.45 -3.36
CA ASN A 20 -17.03 -1.54 -4.00
C ASN A 20 -16.41 -0.26 -4.56
N ILE A 21 -15.09 -0.10 -4.44
CA ILE A 21 -14.40 1.04 -5.04
C ILE A 21 -14.32 0.82 -6.54
N LYS A 22 -14.99 1.71 -7.30
CA LYS A 22 -15.09 1.58 -8.76
C LYS A 22 -13.80 1.97 -9.46
N GLY A 23 -13.49 1.27 -10.55
CA GLY A 23 -12.36 1.61 -11.41
C GLY A 23 -11.01 1.12 -10.90
N VAL A 24 -11.00 0.30 -9.86
CA VAL A 24 -9.76 -0.23 -9.29
C VAL A 24 -9.89 -1.73 -9.11
N SER A 25 -8.97 -2.49 -9.69
CA SER A 25 -8.85 -3.93 -9.45
C SER A 25 -8.03 -4.17 -8.20
N ILE A 26 -8.46 -5.12 -7.38
CA ILE A 26 -7.80 -5.43 -6.10
C ILE A 26 -7.13 -6.79 -6.22
N PHE A 27 -5.82 -6.82 -5.96
CA PHE A 27 -5.03 -8.04 -5.88
C PHE A 27 -4.55 -8.21 -4.44
N THR A 28 -4.69 -9.41 -3.89
CA THR A 28 -4.28 -9.70 -2.53
C THR A 28 -3.17 -10.72 -2.52
N PHE A 29 -2.19 -10.52 -1.63
CA PHE A 29 -1.03 -11.38 -1.52
C PHE A 29 -0.71 -11.65 -0.05
N THR A 30 -0.34 -12.88 0.26
CA THR A 30 0.18 -13.24 1.57
C THR A 30 1.71 -13.41 1.57
N ASP A 31 2.34 -13.28 0.40
CA ASP A 31 3.77 -13.37 0.20
C ASP A 31 4.27 -12.14 -0.53
N ALA A 32 5.18 -11.41 0.08
CA ALA A 32 5.72 -10.17 -0.46
C ALA A 32 6.50 -10.39 -1.75
N THR A 33 7.19 -11.52 -1.89
CA THR A 33 7.94 -11.83 -3.10
C THR A 33 7.02 -12.02 -4.31
N VAL A 34 5.91 -12.74 -4.11
CA VAL A 34 4.90 -12.92 -5.15
C VAL A 34 4.26 -11.58 -5.52
N ALA A 35 3.97 -10.76 -4.53
CA ALA A 35 3.40 -9.42 -4.74
C ALA A 35 4.34 -8.55 -5.58
N PHE A 36 5.62 -8.56 -5.25
CA PHE A 36 6.62 -7.77 -5.97
C PHE A 36 6.76 -8.21 -7.42
N GLU A 37 6.77 -9.53 -7.67
CA GLU A 37 6.82 -10.06 -9.03
C GLU A 37 5.61 -9.61 -9.85
N HIS A 38 4.41 -9.69 -9.28
CA HIS A 38 3.21 -9.22 -9.96
C HIS A 38 3.29 -7.72 -10.26
N PHE A 39 3.75 -6.93 -9.30
CA PHE A 39 3.93 -5.50 -9.48
C PHE A 39 4.94 -5.21 -10.59
N ARG A 40 6.07 -5.90 -10.57
CA ARG A 40 7.16 -5.66 -11.52
C ARG A 40 6.70 -5.81 -12.98
N PHE A 41 5.87 -6.81 -13.24
CA PHE A 41 5.36 -7.06 -14.60
C PHE A 41 4.13 -6.24 -14.97
N ASN A 42 3.47 -5.60 -14.01
CA ASN A 42 2.20 -4.88 -14.22
C ASN A 42 2.22 -3.47 -13.64
N ASN A 43 3.40 -2.89 -13.41
CA ASN A 43 3.53 -1.65 -12.61
C ASN A 43 2.75 -0.47 -13.20
N SER A 44 2.61 -0.38 -14.51
CA SER A 44 1.88 0.72 -15.15
C SER A 44 0.38 0.69 -14.87
N ALA A 45 -0.16 -0.46 -14.47
CA ALA A 45 -1.57 -0.61 -14.11
C ALA A 45 -1.83 -0.38 -12.61
N TYR A 46 -0.79 -0.18 -11.81
CA TYR A 46 -0.93 -0.02 -10.37
C TYR A 46 -1.16 1.43 -9.98
N VAL A 47 -2.09 1.63 -9.03
CA VAL A 47 -2.39 2.93 -8.42
C VAL A 47 -1.82 3.00 -7.00
N LEU A 48 -1.95 1.90 -6.25
CA LEU A 48 -1.70 1.88 -4.82
C LEU A 48 -1.18 0.51 -4.38
N VAL A 49 -0.21 0.51 -3.49
CA VAL A 49 0.28 -0.68 -2.79
C VAL A 49 0.11 -0.46 -1.29
N ILE A 50 -0.60 -1.37 -0.63
CA ILE A 50 -0.79 -1.39 0.82
C ILE A 50 -0.09 -2.61 1.36
N SER A 51 0.91 -2.44 2.22
CA SER A 51 1.69 -3.55 2.73
C SER A 51 1.83 -3.50 4.24
N ASP A 52 1.76 -4.67 4.86
CA ASP A 52 2.18 -4.82 6.25
C ASP A 52 3.69 -4.54 6.34
N LEU A 53 4.11 -3.94 7.45
CA LEU A 53 5.53 -3.65 7.68
C LEU A 53 6.33 -4.93 7.94
N ARG A 54 5.79 -5.81 8.78
CA ARG A 54 6.50 -7.04 9.19
C ARG A 54 5.95 -8.25 8.46
N MET A 55 6.78 -8.83 7.60
CA MET A 55 6.46 -10.04 6.85
C MET A 55 7.72 -10.90 6.73
N PRO A 56 7.56 -12.23 6.57
CA PRO A 56 8.69 -13.10 6.25
C PRO A 56 9.36 -12.70 4.94
N HIS A 57 10.66 -12.93 4.85
CA HIS A 57 11.53 -12.76 3.68
C HIS A 57 11.85 -11.31 3.33
N ILE A 58 10.85 -10.47 3.09
CA ILE A 58 11.04 -9.05 2.78
C ILE A 58 10.07 -8.22 3.64
N ASN A 59 10.56 -7.19 4.32
CA ASN A 59 9.66 -6.31 5.08
C ASN A 59 8.96 -5.32 4.15
N GLY A 60 7.83 -4.77 4.65
CA GLY A 60 7.01 -3.87 3.84
C GLY A 60 7.71 -2.59 3.43
N LEU A 61 8.64 -2.10 4.26
CA LEU A 61 9.39 -0.89 3.93
C LEU A 61 10.30 -1.12 2.73
N ASP A 62 11.03 -2.23 2.71
CA ASP A 62 11.88 -2.59 1.57
C ASP A 62 11.04 -2.81 0.31
N LEU A 63 9.87 -3.43 0.47
CA LEU A 63 8.96 -3.67 -0.66
C LEU A 63 8.52 -2.35 -1.29
N VAL A 64 8.02 -1.40 -0.49
CA VAL A 64 7.53 -0.13 -1.04
C VAL A 64 8.67 0.72 -1.61
N TYR A 65 9.87 0.60 -1.05
CA TYR A 65 11.04 1.27 -1.59
C TYR A 65 11.33 0.77 -3.01
N GLU A 66 11.33 -0.55 -3.21
CA GLU A 66 11.55 -1.14 -4.54
C GLU A 66 10.41 -0.80 -5.51
N VAL A 67 9.17 -0.74 -5.02
CA VAL A 67 8.01 -0.32 -5.81
C VAL A 67 8.22 1.10 -6.34
N LYS A 68 8.64 2.02 -5.49
CA LYS A 68 8.88 3.42 -5.87
C LYS A 68 10.02 3.58 -6.87
N LYS A 69 11.02 2.73 -6.80
CA LYS A 69 12.13 2.74 -7.77
C LYS A 69 11.63 2.37 -9.17
N ILE A 70 10.71 1.43 -9.28
CA ILE A 70 10.17 0.99 -10.56
C ILE A 70 9.15 1.99 -11.10
N ASN A 71 8.23 2.45 -10.25
CA ASN A 71 7.20 3.41 -10.66
C ASN A 71 6.92 4.40 -9.52
N PRO A 72 7.56 5.58 -9.55
CA PRO A 72 7.41 6.58 -8.47
C PRO A 72 5.99 7.14 -8.34
N SER A 73 5.15 6.98 -9.35
CA SER A 73 3.77 7.49 -9.32
C SER A 73 2.83 6.65 -8.47
N VAL A 74 3.17 5.39 -8.24
CA VAL A 74 2.32 4.49 -7.44
C VAL A 74 2.33 4.96 -5.99
N ARG A 75 1.13 5.06 -5.40
CA ARG A 75 0.98 5.44 -4.00
C ARG A 75 1.29 4.25 -3.10
N THR A 76 1.84 4.51 -1.92
CA THR A 76 2.23 3.46 -0.98
C THR A 76 1.71 3.76 0.41
N LEU A 77 1.13 2.73 1.06
CA LEU A 77 0.69 2.78 2.45
C LEU A 77 1.33 1.61 3.19
N LEU A 78 1.85 1.87 4.39
CA LEU A 78 2.33 0.83 5.29
C LEU A 78 1.37 0.65 6.45
N MET A 79 1.11 -0.62 6.79
CA MET A 79 0.36 -1.00 7.98
C MET A 79 1.34 -1.41 9.07
N THR A 80 1.19 -0.88 10.27
CA THR A 80 2.14 -1.12 11.34
C THR A 80 1.46 -1.16 12.71
N ALA A 81 1.97 -2.03 13.60
CA ALA A 81 1.60 -2.03 15.01
C ALA A 81 2.45 -1.04 15.82
N PHE A 82 3.51 -0.49 15.24
CA PHE A 82 4.35 0.51 15.89
C PHE A 82 3.72 1.89 15.84
N GLU A 83 4.14 2.77 16.76
CA GLU A 83 3.70 4.15 16.73
C GLU A 83 4.25 4.87 15.50
N VAL A 84 3.34 5.52 14.75
CA VAL A 84 3.67 6.22 13.51
C VAL A 84 4.29 7.60 13.73
N ASN A 85 4.45 8.03 15.00
CA ASN A 85 5.07 9.30 15.35
C ASN A 85 6.60 9.22 15.47
N ASP A 86 7.18 8.05 15.21
CA ASP A 86 8.62 7.87 15.20
C ASP A 86 9.25 8.75 14.12
N ASP A 87 10.38 9.39 14.46
CA ASP A 87 11.10 10.29 13.54
C ASP A 87 11.52 9.58 12.25
N LEU A 88 11.87 8.30 12.35
CA LEU A 88 12.26 7.50 11.19
C LEU A 88 11.11 7.37 10.20
N PHE A 89 9.90 7.06 10.69
CA PHE A 89 8.72 6.97 9.82
C PHE A 89 8.39 8.32 9.18
N GLN A 90 8.56 9.43 9.92
CA GLN A 90 8.34 10.76 9.37
C GLN A 90 9.34 11.08 8.26
N GLN A 91 10.58 10.63 8.36
CA GLN A 91 11.56 10.78 7.29
C GLN A 91 11.17 10.03 6.02
N TYR A 92 10.61 8.82 6.15
CA TYR A 92 10.15 8.05 4.99
C TYR A 92 8.97 8.73 4.29
N ILE A 93 8.07 9.36 5.04
CA ILE A 93 6.99 10.17 4.46
C ILE A 93 7.58 11.37 3.73
N LYS A 94 8.50 12.09 4.37
CA LYS A 94 9.15 13.27 3.82
C LYS A 94 9.89 12.95 2.52
N ASN A 95 10.53 11.80 2.45
CA ASN A 95 11.27 11.35 1.26
C ASN A 95 10.38 10.70 0.21
N ARG A 96 9.06 10.66 0.42
CA ARG A 96 8.05 10.14 -0.51
C ARG A 96 8.16 8.65 -0.81
N VAL A 97 8.87 7.90 0.01
CA VAL A 97 8.92 6.43 -0.09
C VAL A 97 7.59 5.84 0.38
N ILE A 98 7.01 6.43 1.42
CA ILE A 98 5.73 6.03 1.99
C ILE A 98 4.80 7.24 1.92
N ASN A 99 3.61 7.05 1.38
CA ASN A 99 2.62 8.13 1.24
C ASN A 99 1.68 8.21 2.44
N GLY A 100 1.67 7.19 3.30
CA GLY A 100 0.90 7.21 4.52
C GLY A 100 1.07 5.93 5.32
N PHE A 101 0.54 5.95 6.53
CA PHE A 101 0.57 4.82 7.46
C PHE A 101 -0.83 4.50 7.93
N LEU A 102 -1.07 3.21 8.18
CA LEU A 102 -2.27 2.72 8.86
C LEU A 102 -1.80 2.02 10.13
N GLN A 103 -2.23 2.54 11.28
CA GLN A 103 -1.87 1.99 12.59
C GLN A 103 -2.76 0.81 12.91
N LYS A 104 -2.16 -0.33 13.24
CA LYS A 104 -2.91 -1.51 13.68
C LYS A 104 -3.36 -1.33 15.14
N PRO A 105 -4.55 -1.81 15.52
CA PRO A 105 -5.57 -2.46 14.69
C PRO A 105 -6.26 -1.46 13.78
N ILE A 106 -6.41 -1.82 12.49
CA ILE A 106 -6.94 -0.91 11.48
C ILE A 106 -8.46 -1.00 11.44
N LYS A 107 -9.13 0.13 11.64
CA LYS A 107 -10.59 0.22 11.49
C LYS A 107 -10.92 0.27 10.00
N LEU A 108 -11.93 -0.49 9.58
CA LEU A 108 -12.29 -0.59 8.16
C LEU A 108 -12.71 0.74 7.55
N GLY A 109 -13.39 1.59 8.32
CA GLY A 109 -13.73 2.94 7.87
C GLY A 109 -12.51 3.81 7.61
N GLN A 110 -11.51 3.72 8.47
CA GLN A 110 -10.24 4.43 8.31
C GLN A 110 -9.48 3.92 7.09
N LEU A 111 -9.46 2.62 6.89
CA LEU A 111 -8.85 2.00 5.71
C LEU A 111 -9.50 2.54 4.43
N HIS A 112 -10.82 2.52 4.37
CA HIS A 112 -11.58 2.98 3.21
C HIS A 112 -11.28 4.45 2.91
N THR A 113 -11.34 5.31 3.94
CA THR A 113 -11.08 6.74 3.80
C THR A 113 -9.68 7.01 3.26
N GLU A 114 -8.66 6.33 3.82
CA GLU A 114 -7.28 6.52 3.40
C GLU A 114 -7.04 6.02 1.98
N VAL A 115 -7.65 4.90 1.60
CA VAL A 115 -7.53 4.35 0.24
C VAL A 115 -8.14 5.30 -0.78
N ILE A 116 -9.34 5.81 -0.52
CA ILE A 116 -9.99 6.80 -1.41
C ILE A 116 -9.11 8.04 -1.57
N LYS A 117 -8.54 8.53 -0.47
CA LYS A 117 -7.65 9.69 -0.49
C LYS A 117 -6.45 9.44 -1.40
N GLN A 118 -5.80 8.28 -1.28
CA GLN A 118 -4.62 7.97 -2.09
C GLN A 118 -4.97 7.80 -3.56
N ILE A 119 -6.09 7.17 -3.87
CA ILE A 119 -6.56 7.03 -5.25
C ILE A 119 -6.83 8.42 -5.87
N ASP A 120 -7.46 9.31 -5.12
CA ASP A 120 -7.75 10.67 -5.60
C ASP A 120 -6.46 11.45 -5.87
N ILE A 121 -5.48 11.35 -4.99
CA ILE A 121 -4.17 11.99 -5.18
C ILE A 121 -3.50 11.44 -6.44
N PHE A 122 -3.51 10.13 -6.61
CA PHE A 122 -2.94 9.50 -7.81
C PHE A 122 -3.60 10.04 -9.08
N LYS A 123 -4.92 10.09 -9.12
CA LYS A 123 -5.66 10.59 -10.29
C LYS A 123 -5.35 12.04 -10.59
N ARG A 124 -5.29 12.90 -9.57
CA ARG A 124 -4.99 14.32 -9.75
C ARG A 124 -3.57 14.53 -10.30
N LYS A 125 -2.60 13.80 -9.79
CA LYS A 125 -1.21 13.90 -10.29
C LYS A 125 -1.08 13.40 -11.72
N SER A 126 -1.84 12.39 -12.11
CA SER A 126 -1.85 11.88 -13.48
C SER A 126 -2.41 12.90 -14.46
N ARG A 127 -3.36 13.75 -14.03
CA ARG A 127 -3.97 14.77 -14.90
C ARG A 127 -3.08 15.98 -15.14
N THR A 128 -2.10 16.22 -14.26
CA THR A 128 -1.23 17.40 -14.35
C THR A 128 0.03 17.18 -15.17
N LYS A 129 0.19 16.01 -15.73
CA LYS A 129 1.34 15.69 -16.60
C LYS A 129 1.14 16.16 -18.01
#